data_0befc690bd2bc7cc38cca30fa39534f6
#
_entry.id   0befc690bd2bc7cc38cca30fa39534f6
#
_cell.length_a   1.000
_cell.length_b   1.000
_cell.length_c   1.000
_cell.angle_alpha   90.00
_cell.angle_beta   90.00
_cell.angle_gamma   90.00
#
_symmetry.space_group_name_H-M   'P 1'
#
loop_
_entity.id
_entity.type
_entity.pdbx_description
1 polymer ?
#
loop_
_entity_poly.entity_id
_entity_poly.type
_entity_poly.pdbx_seq_one_letter_code
_entity_poly.pdbx_strand_id
1 'polypeptide(L)'
;MRKEFLLVVFLIGLLTKATIAQTQAKRIEKVYTNPLKVQLGDPFVLFAKGTYYMYGTGNPADRGFSAYSSKDLVNWKPEGQIYAYNNKNGWSDPNTPWDGAYWAPEVYEVKGRFYLFYSAQWKVNPAKEMENFKIGVAVSDNPTGPFVDLAPKPLFDPGYPIIDANVFFDSDGKSYLYYSRAAYKHPVESEIASHARKSGKYKEIEESWVYGVELKPDFSGVKGEPVLVLRPPVKLKDKQAAWESLSVTTGEVNRRWTEGSTTFKKGGIYYIMYSANHFGGEHYAVGYATSRSPLGPYKKADENPILHKNTDRGGIVSGTGHNSIVYSPNGKEMYCVYHGRTTTTGSERVVFIDRMKVENGKITVYGPTTKPQKMPAVSPNGK
;
A
#
# COMPACT_ATOMS: atom_id res chain seq x y z
N MET A 1 -99.52 -1.29 -33.24
CA MET A 1 -98.37 -2.19 -33.14
C MET A 1 -97.09 -1.38 -33.34
N ARG A 2 -96.52 -0.94 -32.25
CA ARG A 2 -95.23 -0.15 -32.27
C ARG A 2 -94.04 -1.11 -32.15
N LYS A 3 -93.18 -1.08 -33.15
CA LYS A 3 -91.88 -1.77 -33.06
C LYS A 3 -90.90 -0.80 -32.44
N GLU A 4 -90.45 -1.15 -31.22
CA GLU A 4 -89.34 -0.43 -30.56
C GLU A 4 -88.02 -0.88 -31.18
N PHE A 5 -87.32 0.03 -31.76
CA PHE A 5 -85.93 -0.19 -32.19
C PHE A 5 -85.02 -0.01 -31.00
N LEU A 6 -84.41 -1.08 -30.55
CA LEU A 6 -83.40 -1.06 -29.52
C LEU A 6 -82.08 -0.59 -30.20
N LEU A 7 -81.63 0.63 -29.87
CA LEU A 7 -80.39 1.17 -30.33
C LEU A 7 -79.25 0.67 -29.36
N VAL A 8 -78.56 -0.35 -29.78
CA VAL A 8 -77.38 -0.82 -29.07
C VAL A 8 -76.20 0.11 -29.39
N VAL A 9 -75.95 1.03 -28.53
CA VAL A 9 -74.76 1.87 -28.60
C VAL A 9 -73.53 1.02 -28.20
N PHE A 10 -72.76 0.57 -29.18
CA PHE A 10 -71.45 -0.01 -28.95
C PHE A 10 -70.51 1.13 -28.53
N LEU A 11 -70.30 1.26 -27.22
CA LEU A 11 -69.21 2.07 -26.70
C LEU A 11 -67.88 1.30 -26.97
N ILE A 12 -67.25 1.61 -28.10
CA ILE A 12 -65.86 1.18 -28.31
C ILE A 12 -64.99 2.03 -27.41
N GLY A 13 -64.75 1.50 -26.20
CA GLY A 13 -63.71 2.04 -25.32
C GLY A 13 -62.35 1.82 -25.97
N LEU A 14 -61.86 2.85 -26.64
CA LEU A 14 -60.44 2.96 -26.98
C LEU A 14 -59.64 2.99 -25.67
N LEU A 15 -59.31 1.83 -25.17
CA LEU A 15 -58.22 1.66 -24.22
C LEU A 15 -56.95 2.05 -24.93
N THR A 16 -56.66 3.33 -24.96
CA THR A 16 -55.29 3.79 -25.16
C THR A 16 -54.43 3.20 -24.06
N LYS A 17 -53.81 2.08 -24.38
CA LYS A 17 -52.65 1.62 -23.63
C LYS A 17 -51.62 2.73 -23.71
N ALA A 18 -51.67 3.65 -22.75
CA ALA A 18 -50.56 4.49 -22.44
C ALA A 18 -49.45 3.54 -22.03
N THR A 19 -48.63 3.14 -22.99
CA THR A 19 -47.34 2.52 -22.76
C THR A 19 -46.54 3.60 -22.04
N ILE A 20 -46.61 3.58 -20.72
CA ILE A 20 -45.63 4.30 -19.90
C ILE A 20 -44.31 3.64 -20.27
N ALA A 21 -43.67 4.16 -21.31
CA ALA A 21 -42.25 3.99 -21.50
C ALA A 21 -41.62 4.57 -20.23
N GLN A 22 -41.45 3.71 -19.22
CA GLN A 22 -40.54 3.98 -18.16
C GLN A 22 -39.19 4.21 -18.86
N THR A 23 -38.93 5.46 -19.18
CA THR A 23 -37.57 5.92 -19.49
C THR A 23 -36.81 5.60 -18.23
N GLN A 24 -36.20 4.39 -18.18
CA GLN A 24 -35.16 4.13 -17.22
C GLN A 24 -34.14 5.24 -17.47
N ALA A 25 -34.22 6.29 -16.69
CA ALA A 25 -33.22 7.32 -16.67
C ALA A 25 -31.90 6.55 -16.53
N LYS A 26 -31.12 6.51 -17.60
CA LYS A 26 -29.85 5.81 -17.64
C LYS A 26 -29.07 6.39 -16.48
N ARG A 27 -29.02 5.67 -15.38
CA ARG A 27 -28.36 6.13 -14.15
C ARG A 27 -26.94 6.45 -14.57
N ILE A 28 -26.60 7.72 -14.67
CA ILE A 28 -25.24 8.13 -15.05
C ILE A 28 -24.33 7.48 -14.06
N GLU A 29 -23.61 6.48 -14.51
CA GLU A 29 -22.72 5.71 -13.68
C GLU A 29 -21.60 6.66 -13.23
N LYS A 30 -21.51 6.90 -11.92
CA LYS A 30 -20.44 7.74 -11.37
C LYS A 30 -19.11 7.05 -11.61
N VAL A 31 -18.16 7.79 -12.13
CA VAL A 31 -16.82 7.31 -12.45
C VAL A 31 -15.77 8.13 -11.73
N TYR A 32 -14.59 7.56 -11.58
CA TYR A 32 -13.38 8.25 -11.14
C TYR A 32 -12.23 7.98 -12.10
N THR A 33 -11.17 8.73 -12.00
CA THR A 33 -9.91 8.54 -12.73
C THR A 33 -8.73 8.64 -11.77
N ASN A 34 -7.72 7.81 -12.01
CA ASN A 34 -6.41 7.97 -11.38
C ASN A 34 -5.55 9.01 -12.13
N PRO A 35 -4.58 9.62 -11.45
CA PRO A 35 -4.36 9.54 -10.02
C PRO A 35 -5.45 10.25 -9.22
N LEU A 36 -5.63 9.83 -7.96
CA LEU A 36 -6.49 10.54 -7.00
C LEU A 36 -5.88 11.91 -6.66
N LYS A 37 -6.70 12.82 -6.14
CA LYS A 37 -6.24 14.14 -5.68
C LYS A 37 -5.59 14.07 -4.30
N VAL A 38 -4.64 13.15 -4.15
CA VAL A 38 -3.87 12.93 -2.93
C VAL A 38 -2.41 12.75 -3.30
N GLN A 39 -1.55 13.55 -2.70
CA GLN A 39 -0.11 13.54 -2.91
C GLN A 39 0.57 12.93 -1.69
N LEU A 40 0.77 11.63 -1.73
CA LEU A 40 1.46 10.84 -0.71
C LEU A 40 2.33 9.76 -1.36
N GLY A 41 3.45 9.46 -0.71
CA GLY A 41 4.13 8.17 -0.89
C GLY A 41 3.57 7.13 0.06
N ASP A 42 3.80 5.85 -0.23
CA ASP A 42 3.59 4.74 0.69
C ASP A 42 2.17 4.73 1.32
N PRO A 43 1.10 4.79 0.48
CA PRO A 43 -0.26 4.99 0.99
C PRO A 43 -0.78 3.73 1.68
N PHE A 44 -1.21 3.89 2.91
CA PHE A 44 -1.91 2.87 3.69
C PHE A 44 -3.35 3.31 3.96
N VAL A 45 -4.33 2.41 3.79
CA VAL A 45 -5.74 2.72 4.03
C VAL A 45 -6.33 1.81 5.11
N LEU A 46 -6.80 2.43 6.18
CA LEU A 46 -7.60 1.81 7.23
C LEU A 46 -9.09 2.08 7.00
N PHE A 47 -9.94 1.06 7.14
CA PHE A 47 -11.39 1.26 7.27
C PHE A 47 -11.79 1.07 8.72
N ALA A 48 -12.29 2.12 9.36
CA ALA A 48 -12.71 2.11 10.75
C ALA A 48 -13.96 2.98 10.95
N LYS A 49 -14.90 2.53 11.77
CA LYS A 49 -16.10 3.29 12.13
C LYS A 49 -16.86 3.84 10.89
N GLY A 50 -16.93 3.04 9.82
CA GLY A 50 -17.63 3.41 8.57
C GLY A 50 -16.96 4.52 7.75
N THR A 51 -15.66 4.76 7.94
CA THR A 51 -14.86 5.76 7.25
C THR A 51 -13.52 5.16 6.86
N TYR A 52 -13.03 5.51 5.69
CA TYR A 52 -11.66 5.21 5.27
C TYR A 52 -10.74 6.32 5.73
N TYR A 53 -9.58 5.94 6.24
CA TYR A 53 -8.49 6.85 6.61
C TYR A 53 -7.26 6.45 5.81
N MET A 54 -6.65 7.41 5.13
CA MET A 54 -5.42 7.21 4.39
C MET A 54 -4.27 7.92 5.09
N TYR A 55 -3.18 7.20 5.21
CA TYR A 55 -1.91 7.66 5.76
C TYR A 55 -0.83 7.44 4.72
N GLY A 56 0.29 8.12 4.84
CA GLY A 56 1.42 7.93 3.93
C GLY A 56 2.56 8.90 4.22
N THR A 57 3.65 8.70 3.49
CA THR A 57 4.80 9.59 3.56
C THR A 57 4.48 10.92 2.88
N GLY A 58 4.55 12.00 3.64
CA GLY A 58 4.31 13.35 3.13
C GLY A 58 5.45 13.90 2.28
N ASN A 59 5.22 15.07 1.72
CA ASN A 59 6.25 15.87 1.07
C ASN A 59 6.21 17.31 1.61
N PRO A 60 7.17 17.73 2.43
CA PRO A 60 8.36 16.98 2.88
C PRO A 60 8.02 15.92 3.95
N ALA A 61 8.79 14.83 3.96
CA ALA A 61 8.64 13.70 4.87
C ALA A 61 9.07 14.00 6.32
N ASP A 62 9.60 15.14 6.54
CA ASP A 62 10.25 15.57 7.77
C ASP A 62 9.29 16.15 8.84
N ARG A 63 8.03 16.36 8.51
CA ARG A 63 7.06 17.04 9.39
C ARG A 63 6.11 16.10 10.16
N GLY A 64 6.41 14.80 10.20
CA GLY A 64 5.51 13.80 10.76
C GLY A 64 4.45 13.36 9.75
N PHE A 65 3.27 12.95 10.24
CA PHE A 65 2.23 12.38 9.38
C PHE A 65 0.95 13.19 9.44
N SER A 66 0.28 13.23 8.29
CA SER A 66 -1.09 13.72 8.14
C SER A 66 -2.01 12.58 7.71
N ALA A 67 -3.32 12.75 7.94
CA ALA A 67 -4.32 11.81 7.47
C ALA A 67 -5.30 12.46 6.50
N TYR A 68 -5.93 11.61 5.71
CA TYR A 68 -7.09 11.94 4.90
C TYR A 68 -8.24 11.01 5.25
N SER A 69 -9.49 11.46 5.09
CA SER A 69 -10.67 10.63 5.26
C SER A 69 -11.52 10.55 3.97
N SER A 70 -12.21 9.44 3.79
CA SER A 70 -13.13 9.24 2.67
C SER A 70 -14.28 8.31 3.06
N LYS A 71 -15.43 8.46 2.36
CA LYS A 71 -16.55 7.54 2.45
C LYS A 71 -16.65 6.58 1.26
N ASP A 72 -15.85 6.83 0.21
CA ASP A 72 -15.99 6.14 -1.06
C ASP A 72 -14.65 5.72 -1.72
N LEU A 73 -13.52 5.86 -1.02
CA LEU A 73 -12.16 5.58 -1.48
C LEU A 73 -11.63 6.50 -2.59
N VAL A 74 -12.42 7.41 -3.10
CA VAL A 74 -12.06 8.27 -4.24
C VAL A 74 -11.96 9.73 -3.81
N ASN A 75 -12.96 10.20 -3.07
CA ASN A 75 -13.04 11.59 -2.63
C ASN A 75 -12.46 11.70 -1.21
N TRP A 76 -11.25 12.24 -1.14
CA TRP A 76 -10.48 12.34 0.10
C TRP A 76 -10.47 13.77 0.64
N LYS A 77 -10.72 13.90 1.93
CA LYS A 77 -10.68 15.15 2.67
C LYS A 77 -9.45 15.13 3.61
N PRO A 78 -8.60 16.16 3.62
CA PRO A 78 -7.51 16.23 4.59
C PRO A 78 -8.06 16.41 6.02
N GLU A 79 -7.51 15.65 6.96
CA GLU A 79 -7.83 15.70 8.39
C GLU A 79 -6.75 16.45 9.19
N GLY A 80 -5.66 16.87 8.53
CA GLY A 80 -4.54 17.53 9.17
C GLY A 80 -3.51 16.58 9.76
N GLN A 81 -2.64 17.12 10.59
CA GLN A 81 -1.51 16.42 11.18
C GLN A 81 -1.98 15.53 12.34
N ILE A 82 -1.58 14.27 12.30
CA ILE A 82 -1.99 13.24 13.27
C ILE A 82 -0.86 12.83 14.21
N TYR A 83 0.37 12.91 13.75
CA TYR A 83 1.58 12.66 14.51
C TYR A 83 2.57 13.77 14.19
N ALA A 84 2.81 14.62 15.15
CA ALA A 84 3.75 15.70 15.03
C ALA A 84 4.90 15.47 15.98
N TYR A 85 6.03 15.60 15.37
CA TYR A 85 7.26 15.65 16.04
C TYR A 85 7.47 17.04 16.56
N ASN A 86 7.22 17.71 17.28
CA ASN A 86 7.22 19.05 17.77
C ASN A 86 6.31 20.04 17.05
N ASN A 87 5.51 20.61 17.85
CA ASN A 87 4.34 21.36 17.51
C ASN A 87 4.54 22.87 17.27
N LYS A 88 5.68 23.45 17.53
CA LYS A 88 5.78 24.92 17.43
C LYS A 88 6.85 25.46 16.50
N ASN A 89 7.97 24.77 16.32
CA ASN A 89 9.10 25.26 15.54
C ASN A 89 9.71 24.24 14.57
N GLY A 90 8.99 23.16 14.29
CA GLY A 90 9.30 22.19 13.23
C GLY A 90 10.20 21.07 13.67
N TRP A 91 11.13 21.02 14.48
CA TRP A 91 12.13 19.96 14.40
C TRP A 91 12.82 19.49 15.66
N SER A 92 12.59 19.98 16.78
CA SER A 92 13.36 19.54 17.92
C SER A 92 12.61 19.55 19.21
N ASP A 93 11.75 18.57 19.40
CA ASP A 93 11.57 18.12 20.77
C ASP A 93 12.86 17.46 21.20
N PRO A 94 13.67 18.06 22.08
CA PRO A 94 14.93 17.47 22.54
C PRO A 94 14.73 16.12 23.22
N ASN A 95 13.50 15.82 23.68
CA ASN A 95 13.14 14.59 24.39
C ASN A 95 12.66 13.46 23.48
N THR A 96 12.40 13.73 22.19
CA THR A 96 12.03 12.65 21.27
C THR A 96 13.23 11.76 20.95
N PRO A 97 13.02 10.48 20.74
CA PRO A 97 14.07 9.56 20.27
C PRO A 97 14.40 9.74 18.78
N TRP A 98 13.58 10.53 18.04
CA TRP A 98 13.67 10.65 16.59
C TRP A 98 14.36 11.94 16.15
N ASP A 99 15.05 11.87 15.02
CA ASP A 99 15.76 12.98 14.39
C ASP A 99 15.11 13.38 13.04
N GLY A 100 13.81 13.15 12.90
CA GLY A 100 13.04 13.48 11.70
C GLY A 100 12.93 12.35 10.69
N ALA A 101 12.60 12.73 9.45
CA ALA A 101 12.39 11.82 8.32
C ALA A 101 11.42 10.67 8.64
N TYR A 102 10.12 10.97 8.59
CA TYR A 102 9.06 10.02 8.91
C TYR A 102 8.53 9.37 7.64
N TRP A 103 8.60 8.02 7.54
CA TRP A 103 8.24 7.28 6.34
C TRP A 103 7.28 6.14 6.63
N ALA A 104 6.51 5.78 5.60
CA ALA A 104 5.69 4.59 5.48
C ALA A 104 4.85 4.28 6.74
N PRO A 105 3.92 5.17 7.13
CA PRO A 105 3.06 4.95 8.28
C PRO A 105 1.95 3.96 7.95
N GLU A 106 1.71 2.99 8.84
CA GLU A 106 0.55 2.12 8.81
C GLU A 106 -0.21 2.20 10.13
N VAL A 107 -1.54 2.30 10.09
CA VAL A 107 -2.38 2.42 11.27
C VAL A 107 -3.33 1.25 11.38
N TYR A 108 -3.36 0.62 12.56
CA TYR A 108 -4.20 -0.54 12.84
C TYR A 108 -5.10 -0.31 14.04
N GLU A 109 -6.36 -0.71 13.94
CA GLU A 109 -7.28 -0.70 15.06
C GLU A 109 -7.18 -2.02 15.85
N VAL A 110 -6.79 -1.95 17.11
CA VAL A 110 -6.68 -3.10 18.00
C VAL A 110 -7.39 -2.79 19.32
N LYS A 111 -8.43 -3.55 19.65
CA LYS A 111 -9.24 -3.40 20.88
C LYS A 111 -9.74 -1.96 21.09
N GLY A 112 -10.16 -1.30 19.99
CA GLY A 112 -10.72 0.04 20.01
C GLY A 112 -9.70 1.18 20.11
N ARG A 113 -8.40 0.88 20.11
CA ARG A 113 -7.32 1.85 20.01
C ARG A 113 -6.61 1.74 18.66
N PHE A 114 -5.99 2.82 18.23
CA PHE A 114 -5.28 2.92 16.96
C PHE A 114 -3.77 2.95 17.21
N TYR A 115 -3.05 2.06 16.53
CA TYR A 115 -1.59 1.94 16.63
C TYR A 115 -0.98 2.32 15.29
N LEU A 116 -0.14 3.33 15.31
CA LEU A 116 0.63 3.82 14.17
C LEU A 116 2.03 3.22 14.23
N PHE A 117 2.36 2.39 13.24
CA PHE A 117 3.70 1.89 13.00
C PHE A 117 4.34 2.74 11.91
N TYR A 118 5.58 3.12 12.08
CA TYR A 118 6.25 4.03 11.15
C TYR A 118 7.77 3.87 11.18
N SER A 119 8.44 4.34 10.14
CA SER A 119 9.90 4.44 10.08
C SER A 119 10.33 5.86 10.41
N ALA A 120 11.35 6.02 11.24
CA ALA A 120 11.93 7.33 11.51
C ALA A 120 13.43 7.22 11.79
N GLN A 121 14.13 8.33 11.55
CA GLN A 121 15.55 8.44 11.84
C GLN A 121 15.75 8.41 13.36
N TRP A 122 16.53 7.44 13.86
CA TRP A 122 16.81 7.32 15.28
C TRP A 122 18.04 8.12 15.68
N LYS A 123 17.95 8.92 16.75
CA LYS A 123 19.06 9.75 17.26
C LYS A 123 20.27 8.94 17.70
N VAL A 124 20.06 7.76 18.29
CA VAL A 124 21.16 6.90 18.73
C VAL A 124 21.74 6.17 17.54
N ASN A 125 22.89 6.62 17.07
CA ASN A 125 23.55 6.12 15.85
C ASN A 125 25.06 5.86 16.09
N PRO A 126 25.42 4.87 16.92
CA PRO A 126 26.84 4.59 17.25
C PRO A 126 27.63 4.10 16.05
N ALA A 127 26.96 3.41 15.10
CA ALA A 127 27.58 2.91 13.87
C ALA A 127 27.75 3.98 12.79
N LYS A 128 27.26 5.21 13.02
CA LYS A 128 27.26 6.31 12.06
C LYS A 128 26.67 5.89 10.71
N GLU A 129 25.54 5.19 10.74
CA GLU A 129 24.79 4.85 9.55
C GLU A 129 24.31 6.12 8.84
N MET A 130 24.32 6.15 7.51
CA MET A 130 23.86 7.29 6.71
C MET A 130 22.35 7.51 6.94
N GLU A 131 21.61 6.43 7.00
CA GLU A 131 20.18 6.41 7.26
C GLU A 131 19.92 5.43 8.42
N ASN A 132 19.92 5.94 9.63
CA ASN A 132 19.74 5.13 10.86
C ASN A 132 18.25 4.99 11.18
N PHE A 133 17.47 4.51 10.22
CA PHE A 133 16.04 4.30 10.43
C PHE A 133 15.75 3.13 11.36
N LYS A 134 14.75 3.34 12.20
CA LYS A 134 14.14 2.30 13.04
C LYS A 134 12.62 2.43 12.98
N ILE A 135 11.92 1.41 13.45
CA ILE A 135 10.46 1.38 13.53
C ILE A 135 10.00 1.93 14.87
N GLY A 136 9.17 2.97 14.82
CA GLY A 136 8.44 3.53 15.95
C GLY A 136 7.02 2.98 16.02
N VAL A 137 6.44 3.03 17.21
CA VAL A 137 5.02 2.72 17.45
C VAL A 137 4.41 3.82 18.28
N ALA A 138 3.34 4.43 17.77
CA ALA A 138 2.56 5.42 18.51
C ALA A 138 1.10 4.97 18.63
N VAL A 139 0.37 5.52 19.58
CA VAL A 139 -0.99 5.09 19.90
C VAL A 139 -1.92 6.28 20.07
N SER A 140 -3.19 6.11 19.67
CA SER A 140 -4.27 7.09 19.83
C SER A 140 -5.61 6.39 20.09
N ASP A 141 -6.57 7.11 20.64
CA ASP A 141 -7.97 6.67 20.73
C ASP A 141 -8.78 7.03 19.48
N ASN A 142 -8.17 7.80 18.55
CA ASN A 142 -8.79 8.22 17.30
C ASN A 142 -7.92 7.90 16.10
N PRO A 143 -8.50 7.53 14.94
CA PRO A 143 -7.73 7.26 13.72
C PRO A 143 -7.03 8.51 13.15
N THR A 144 -7.49 9.68 13.53
CA THR A 144 -6.88 10.98 13.15
C THR A 144 -5.99 11.57 14.24
N GLY A 145 -5.58 10.77 15.22
CA GLY A 145 -4.69 11.20 16.28
C GLY A 145 -5.35 12.12 17.32
N PRO A 146 -4.56 12.88 18.09
CA PRO A 146 -3.09 12.84 18.05
C PRO A 146 -2.51 11.50 18.51
N PHE A 147 -1.51 11.02 17.78
CA PHE A 147 -0.76 9.85 18.18
C PHE A 147 0.40 10.22 19.11
N VAL A 148 0.66 9.39 20.11
CA VAL A 148 1.75 9.55 21.06
C VAL A 148 2.59 8.28 21.07
N ASP A 149 3.91 8.41 21.07
CA ASP A 149 4.81 7.27 21.10
C ASP A 149 4.50 6.33 22.27
N LEU A 150 4.41 5.04 21.98
CA LEU A 150 4.17 4.00 22.98
C LEU A 150 5.35 3.88 23.96
N ALA A 151 6.57 4.15 23.47
CA ALA A 151 7.78 4.19 24.25
C ALA A 151 8.80 5.19 23.64
N PRO A 152 9.69 5.79 24.44
CA PRO A 152 10.70 6.73 23.95
C PRO A 152 11.91 6.00 23.32
N LYS A 153 11.65 4.97 22.51
CA LYS A 153 12.65 4.15 21.83
C LYS A 153 12.03 3.41 20.66
N PRO A 154 12.83 2.91 19.73
CA PRO A 154 12.35 2.01 18.68
C PRO A 154 11.63 0.78 19.23
N LEU A 155 10.74 0.19 18.45
CA LEU A 155 10.07 -1.09 18.75
C LEU A 155 11.09 -2.19 19.06
N PHE A 156 12.15 -2.26 18.26
CA PHE A 156 13.34 -3.08 18.49
C PHE A 156 14.49 -2.58 17.62
N ASP A 157 15.71 -3.04 17.92
CA ASP A 157 16.91 -2.74 17.12
C ASP A 157 17.63 -4.02 16.74
N PRO A 158 17.61 -4.43 15.46
CA PRO A 158 18.33 -5.61 15.00
C PRO A 158 19.82 -5.32 14.69
N GLY A 159 20.32 -4.12 15.00
CA GLY A 159 21.70 -3.71 14.73
C GLY A 159 21.96 -3.17 13.32
N TYR A 160 20.89 -2.93 12.53
CA TYR A 160 20.95 -2.34 11.19
C TYR A 160 19.72 -1.47 10.93
N PRO A 161 19.74 -0.59 9.92
CA PRO A 161 18.59 0.23 9.53
C PRO A 161 17.42 -0.62 9.06
N ILE A 162 16.21 -0.30 9.56
CA ILE A 162 14.95 -0.97 9.21
C ILE A 162 13.85 0.04 8.91
N ILE A 163 13.05 -0.26 7.88
CA ILE A 163 11.94 0.58 7.39
C ILE A 163 10.71 -0.26 7.05
N ASP A 164 9.61 0.39 6.72
CA ASP A 164 8.40 -0.19 6.10
C ASP A 164 7.74 -1.28 6.95
N ALA A 165 7.31 -0.88 8.14
CA ALA A 165 6.60 -1.77 9.04
C ALA A 165 5.21 -2.12 8.50
N ASN A 166 4.94 -3.41 8.25
CA ASN A 166 3.63 -3.96 7.96
C ASN A 166 3.23 -4.99 9.02
N VAL A 167 2.05 -4.85 9.61
CA VAL A 167 1.57 -5.76 10.65
C VAL A 167 0.45 -6.64 10.13
N PHE A 168 0.62 -7.94 10.26
CA PHE A 168 -0.40 -8.93 9.95
C PHE A 168 -0.94 -9.58 11.22
N PHE A 169 -2.26 -9.53 11.41
CA PHE A 169 -2.98 -10.18 12.51
C PHE A 169 -3.54 -11.51 12.02
N ASP A 170 -3.05 -12.62 12.55
CA ASP A 170 -3.53 -13.94 12.18
C ASP A 170 -4.74 -14.37 13.02
N SER A 171 -5.50 -15.29 12.49
CA SER A 171 -6.71 -15.86 13.11
C SER A 171 -6.44 -16.67 14.38
N ASP A 172 -5.18 -17.05 14.64
CA ASP A 172 -4.73 -17.71 15.88
C ASP A 172 -4.47 -16.73 17.04
N GLY A 173 -4.67 -15.42 16.81
CA GLY A 173 -4.45 -14.36 17.78
C GLY A 173 -3.02 -13.83 17.85
N LYS A 174 -2.12 -14.36 17.06
CA LYS A 174 -0.77 -13.82 16.91
C LYS A 174 -0.73 -12.68 15.92
N SER A 175 0.24 -11.80 16.08
CA SER A 175 0.56 -10.75 15.13
C SER A 175 2.02 -10.85 14.70
N TYR A 176 2.25 -10.52 13.44
CA TYR A 176 3.56 -10.59 12.81
C TYR A 176 3.91 -9.24 12.22
N LEU A 177 5.13 -8.80 12.46
CA LEU A 177 5.73 -7.65 11.83
C LEU A 177 6.55 -8.11 10.63
N TYR A 178 6.30 -7.52 9.47
CA TYR A 178 7.18 -7.56 8.33
C TYR A 178 7.84 -6.20 8.19
N TYR A 179 9.11 -6.19 7.84
CA TYR A 179 9.87 -4.96 7.69
C TYR A 179 11.01 -5.15 6.69
N SER A 180 11.49 -4.06 6.13
CA SER A 180 12.63 -4.06 5.22
C SER A 180 13.91 -3.68 5.95
N ARG A 181 14.95 -4.50 5.86
CA ARG A 181 16.33 -4.06 6.12
C ARG A 181 16.72 -3.13 4.98
N ALA A 182 17.12 -1.91 5.28
CA ALA A 182 17.56 -0.97 4.25
C ALA A 182 18.82 -1.47 3.51
N ALA A 183 18.97 -1.08 2.24
CA ALA A 183 20.06 -1.60 1.41
C ALA A 183 21.44 -1.05 1.78
N TYR A 184 21.52 0.10 2.42
CA TYR A 184 22.77 0.80 2.71
C TYR A 184 23.71 -0.02 3.60
N LYS A 185 25.00 -0.07 3.21
CA LYS A 185 26.03 -0.86 3.88
C LYS A 185 25.64 -2.34 4.06
N HIS A 186 24.88 -2.87 3.12
CA HIS A 186 24.51 -4.28 3.09
C HIS A 186 24.97 -4.94 1.77
N PRO A 187 26.29 -5.03 1.57
CA PRO A 187 26.86 -5.72 0.42
C PRO A 187 26.51 -7.21 0.47
N VAL A 188 26.27 -7.79 -0.70
CA VAL A 188 25.85 -9.18 -0.82
C VAL A 188 26.70 -9.94 -1.82
N GLU A 189 26.89 -11.23 -1.54
CA GLU A 189 27.46 -12.17 -2.48
C GLU A 189 26.36 -12.99 -3.15
N SER A 190 26.38 -13.00 -4.48
CA SER A 190 25.47 -13.78 -5.32
C SER A 190 26.06 -13.97 -6.71
N GLU A 191 25.48 -14.85 -7.51
CA GLU A 191 25.87 -15.00 -8.92
C GLU A 191 25.69 -13.66 -9.69
N ILE A 192 24.59 -12.94 -9.41
CA ILE A 192 24.31 -11.61 -10.00
C ILE A 192 25.37 -10.59 -9.56
N ALA A 193 25.73 -10.54 -8.26
CA ALA A 193 26.73 -9.63 -7.75
C ALA A 193 28.11 -9.92 -8.35
N SER A 194 28.51 -11.19 -8.41
CA SER A 194 29.76 -11.62 -9.05
C SER A 194 29.82 -11.26 -10.53
N HIS A 195 28.72 -11.49 -11.26
CA HIS A 195 28.61 -11.11 -12.68
C HIS A 195 28.73 -9.60 -12.89
N ALA A 196 28.03 -8.80 -12.07
CA ALA A 196 28.07 -7.34 -12.14
C ALA A 196 29.48 -6.79 -11.91
N ARG A 197 30.21 -7.31 -10.91
CA ARG A 197 31.60 -6.93 -10.66
C ARG A 197 32.54 -7.34 -11.80
N LYS A 198 32.43 -8.57 -12.32
CA LYS A 198 33.24 -9.06 -13.43
C LYS A 198 33.02 -8.29 -14.73
N SER A 199 31.79 -7.80 -14.96
CA SER A 199 31.45 -6.98 -16.13
C SER A 199 31.96 -5.53 -16.00
N GLY A 200 32.48 -5.13 -14.82
CA GLY A 200 32.90 -3.76 -14.54
C GLY A 200 31.74 -2.76 -14.41
N LYS A 201 30.50 -3.23 -14.47
CA LYS A 201 29.33 -2.36 -14.42
C LYS A 201 29.15 -1.72 -13.04
N TYR A 202 29.38 -2.50 -11.97
CA TYR A 202 29.32 -2.03 -10.60
C TYR A 202 30.45 -2.63 -9.77
N LYS A 203 30.98 -1.85 -8.84
CA LYS A 203 31.98 -2.31 -7.85
C LYS A 203 31.31 -3.20 -6.81
N GLU A 204 30.05 -2.87 -6.47
CA GLU A 204 29.31 -3.55 -5.39
C GLU A 204 27.82 -3.63 -5.69
N ILE A 205 27.19 -4.68 -5.14
CA ILE A 205 25.72 -4.84 -5.06
C ILE A 205 25.36 -4.86 -3.58
N GLU A 206 24.51 -3.93 -3.19
CA GLU A 206 23.85 -3.91 -1.88
C GLU A 206 22.37 -4.28 -2.05
N GLU A 207 21.77 -4.91 -1.02
CA GLU A 207 20.38 -5.36 -1.10
C GLU A 207 19.56 -4.93 0.13
N SER A 208 18.31 -4.53 -0.13
CA SER A 208 17.25 -4.49 0.87
C SER A 208 16.55 -5.85 0.92
N TRP A 209 16.32 -6.36 2.11
CA TRP A 209 15.67 -7.65 2.37
C TRP A 209 14.47 -7.48 3.28
N VAL A 210 13.39 -8.22 3.02
CA VAL A 210 12.22 -8.26 3.90
C VAL A 210 12.36 -9.38 4.91
N TYR A 211 12.19 -9.04 6.18
CA TYR A 211 12.15 -9.95 7.31
C TYR A 211 10.75 -10.01 7.91
N GLY A 212 10.45 -11.12 8.58
CA GLY A 212 9.24 -11.30 9.38
C GLY A 212 9.58 -11.75 10.79
N VAL A 213 8.81 -11.30 11.78
CA VAL A 213 8.98 -11.70 13.19
C VAL A 213 7.64 -11.61 13.93
N GLU A 214 7.42 -12.47 14.93
CA GLU A 214 6.24 -12.38 15.79
C GLU A 214 6.32 -11.14 16.69
N LEU A 215 5.25 -10.37 16.78
CA LEU A 215 5.11 -9.25 17.71
C LEU A 215 4.70 -9.72 19.10
N LYS A 216 5.10 -9.01 20.13
CA LYS A 216 4.48 -9.11 21.45
C LYS A 216 3.06 -8.56 21.39
N PRO A 217 2.08 -9.14 22.13
CA PRO A 217 0.67 -8.74 22.06
C PRO A 217 0.39 -7.28 22.46
N ASP A 218 1.30 -6.67 23.20
CA ASP A 218 1.24 -5.26 23.65
C ASP A 218 2.04 -4.30 22.78
N PHE A 219 2.64 -4.81 21.70
CA PHE A 219 3.51 -4.07 20.78
C PHE A 219 4.74 -3.43 21.45
N SER A 220 5.17 -3.94 22.61
CA SER A 220 6.38 -3.47 23.32
C SER A 220 7.68 -4.00 22.72
N GLY A 221 7.62 -4.86 21.71
CA GLY A 221 8.77 -5.49 21.07
C GLY A 221 8.39 -6.72 20.26
N VAL A 222 9.40 -7.48 19.87
CA VAL A 222 9.26 -8.70 19.08
C VAL A 222 9.51 -9.95 19.92
N LYS A 223 9.13 -11.13 19.42
CA LYS A 223 9.38 -12.45 19.99
C LYS A 223 10.24 -13.28 19.06
N GLY A 224 11.35 -13.76 19.55
CA GLY A 224 12.30 -14.56 18.78
C GLY A 224 13.11 -13.72 17.77
N GLU A 225 13.82 -14.43 16.92
CA GLU A 225 14.68 -13.83 15.92
C GLU A 225 13.94 -13.58 14.62
N PRO A 226 14.21 -12.45 13.94
CA PRO A 226 13.64 -12.19 12.61
C PRO A 226 14.04 -13.25 11.58
N VAL A 227 13.09 -13.67 10.77
CA VAL A 227 13.29 -14.63 9.69
C VAL A 227 13.31 -13.89 8.35
N LEU A 228 14.31 -14.16 7.51
CA LEU A 228 14.36 -13.66 6.14
C LEU A 228 13.22 -14.28 5.34
N VAL A 229 12.28 -13.45 4.85
CA VAL A 229 11.13 -13.90 4.07
C VAL A 229 11.25 -13.61 2.57
N LEU A 230 11.85 -12.47 2.20
CA LEU A 230 12.10 -12.12 0.80
C LEU A 230 13.43 -11.40 0.63
N ARG A 231 14.07 -11.64 -0.49
CA ARG A 231 15.25 -10.91 -0.98
C ARG A 231 15.24 -10.84 -2.51
N PRO A 232 16.01 -9.94 -3.13
CA PRO A 232 16.25 -9.97 -4.57
C PRO A 232 16.78 -11.32 -5.05
N PRO A 233 16.57 -11.68 -6.32
CA PRO A 233 17.07 -12.93 -6.88
C PRO A 233 18.59 -13.00 -6.82
N VAL A 234 19.11 -14.20 -6.57
CA VAL A 234 20.56 -14.43 -6.43
C VAL A 234 21.20 -15.03 -7.69
N LYS A 235 20.39 -15.66 -8.56
CA LYS A 235 20.84 -16.35 -9.79
C LYS A 235 20.48 -15.55 -11.02
N LEU A 236 21.38 -15.50 -12.02
CA LEU A 236 21.13 -14.82 -13.30
C LEU A 236 19.94 -15.41 -14.07
N LYS A 237 19.72 -16.72 -13.93
CA LYS A 237 18.60 -17.42 -14.59
C LYS A 237 17.27 -17.31 -13.86
N ASP A 238 17.22 -16.63 -12.71
CA ASP A 238 15.98 -16.42 -11.99
C ASP A 238 15.07 -15.50 -12.81
N LYS A 239 13.82 -15.91 -13.03
CA LYS A 239 12.81 -15.11 -13.76
C LYS A 239 12.61 -13.72 -13.16
N GLN A 240 12.72 -13.60 -11.83
CA GLN A 240 12.55 -12.33 -11.11
C GLN A 240 13.71 -11.36 -11.40
N ALA A 241 14.89 -11.86 -11.80
CA ALA A 241 16.06 -11.01 -12.05
C ALA A 241 15.82 -9.97 -13.15
N ALA A 242 14.96 -10.26 -14.11
CA ALA A 242 14.63 -9.36 -15.20
C ALA A 242 13.97 -8.05 -14.72
N TRP A 243 13.22 -8.08 -13.62
CA TRP A 243 12.53 -6.89 -13.12
C TRP A 243 13.03 -6.41 -11.75
N GLU A 244 13.51 -7.30 -10.86
CA GLU A 244 13.98 -6.92 -9.53
C GLU A 244 15.46 -6.45 -9.49
N SER A 245 16.15 -6.42 -10.60
CA SER A 245 17.58 -6.06 -10.66
C SER A 245 17.85 -4.75 -11.40
N LEU A 246 16.84 -3.90 -11.54
CA LEU A 246 16.92 -2.66 -12.30
C LEU A 246 17.27 -1.42 -11.44
N SER A 247 17.33 -1.58 -10.12
CA SER A 247 17.71 -0.49 -9.22
C SER A 247 19.15 -0.08 -9.43
N VAL A 248 19.36 1.23 -9.43
CA VAL A 248 20.69 1.84 -9.45
C VAL A 248 20.62 3.12 -8.64
N THR A 249 21.45 3.27 -7.63
CA THR A 249 21.50 4.48 -6.81
C THR A 249 22.76 5.30 -7.02
N THR A 250 23.85 4.66 -7.46
CA THR A 250 25.08 5.34 -7.88
C THR A 250 25.71 4.62 -9.07
N GLY A 251 26.69 5.26 -9.75
CA GLY A 251 27.44 4.61 -10.83
C GLY A 251 28.32 3.45 -10.37
N GLU A 252 28.62 3.34 -9.08
CA GLU A 252 29.52 2.31 -8.51
C GLU A 252 28.78 1.23 -7.75
N VAL A 253 27.69 1.57 -7.07
CA VAL A 253 26.93 0.66 -6.23
C VAL A 253 25.51 0.53 -6.78
N ASN A 254 25.10 -0.68 -7.10
CA ASN A 254 23.70 -0.98 -7.40
C ASN A 254 23.00 -1.46 -6.13
N ARG A 255 22.08 -0.64 -5.61
CA ARG A 255 21.21 -1.00 -4.50
C ARG A 255 19.94 -1.60 -5.03
N ARG A 256 19.78 -2.89 -4.83
CA ARG A 256 18.59 -3.64 -5.21
C ARG A 256 17.61 -3.65 -4.05
N TRP A 257 16.51 -2.94 -4.22
CA TRP A 257 15.48 -2.80 -3.19
C TRP A 257 14.44 -3.91 -3.31
N THR A 258 14.08 -4.50 -2.17
CA THR A 258 12.90 -5.33 -1.95
C THR A 258 12.28 -4.84 -0.65
N GLU A 259 11.11 -4.17 -0.73
CA GLU A 259 10.57 -3.37 0.36
C GLU A 259 9.04 -3.23 0.29
N GLY A 260 8.44 -2.42 1.18
CA GLY A 260 7.05 -2.03 1.13
C GLY A 260 6.09 -3.23 1.13
N SER A 261 6.28 -4.16 2.06
CA SER A 261 5.48 -5.38 2.14
C SER A 261 4.06 -5.11 2.63
N THR A 262 3.09 -5.81 2.05
CA THR A 262 1.70 -5.89 2.52
C THR A 262 1.28 -7.34 2.61
N THR A 263 0.95 -7.80 3.81
CA THR A 263 0.67 -9.21 4.07
C THR A 263 -0.80 -9.44 4.37
N PHE A 264 -1.38 -10.48 3.79
CA PHE A 264 -2.74 -10.93 4.08
C PHE A 264 -2.86 -12.45 3.92
N LYS A 265 -3.96 -13.02 4.42
CA LYS A 265 -4.28 -14.44 4.33
C LYS A 265 -5.60 -14.65 3.61
N LYS A 266 -5.62 -15.57 2.64
CA LYS A 266 -6.84 -15.97 1.95
C LYS A 266 -6.81 -17.46 1.61
N GLY A 267 -7.87 -18.20 1.96
CA GLY A 267 -7.96 -19.62 1.68
C GLY A 267 -6.82 -20.46 2.30
N GLY A 268 -6.33 -20.07 3.47
CA GLY A 268 -5.24 -20.77 4.17
C GLY A 268 -3.84 -20.52 3.55
N ILE A 269 -3.73 -19.60 2.60
CA ILE A 269 -2.47 -19.17 1.98
C ILE A 269 -2.15 -17.77 2.49
N TYR A 270 -0.90 -17.57 2.89
CA TYR A 270 -0.34 -16.26 3.19
C TYR A 270 0.23 -15.66 1.91
N TYR A 271 -0.14 -14.42 1.66
CA TYR A 271 0.33 -13.61 0.54
C TYR A 271 1.11 -12.46 1.10
N ILE A 272 2.28 -12.20 0.55
CA ILE A 272 3.05 -10.99 0.80
C ILE A 272 3.24 -10.29 -0.55
N MET A 273 2.63 -9.13 -0.73
CA MET A 273 2.93 -8.22 -1.82
C MET A 273 4.13 -7.37 -1.41
N TYR A 274 5.02 -7.08 -2.33
CA TYR A 274 6.24 -6.32 -2.06
C TYR A 274 6.61 -5.47 -3.27
N SER A 275 7.35 -4.43 -3.04
CA SER A 275 7.89 -3.60 -4.10
C SER A 275 9.35 -3.90 -4.35
N ALA A 276 9.78 -3.77 -5.59
CA ALA A 276 11.18 -3.92 -5.95
C ALA A 276 11.66 -2.77 -6.82
N ASN A 277 12.96 -2.58 -6.83
CA ASN A 277 13.71 -1.46 -7.38
C ASN A 277 13.64 -0.20 -6.50
N HIS A 278 14.23 0.90 -6.97
CA HIS A 278 14.28 2.15 -6.21
C HIS A 278 12.97 2.94 -6.39
N PHE A 279 12.37 3.39 -5.28
CA PHE A 279 11.09 4.10 -5.30
C PHE A 279 11.10 5.35 -6.18
N GLY A 280 12.24 6.01 -6.34
CA GLY A 280 12.43 7.20 -7.18
C GLY A 280 12.52 6.89 -8.69
N GLY A 281 12.66 5.62 -9.08
CA GLY A 281 12.82 5.18 -10.45
C GLY A 281 11.53 4.78 -11.16
N GLU A 282 11.55 4.79 -12.49
CA GLU A 282 10.41 4.35 -13.30
C GLU A 282 10.10 2.86 -13.19
N HIS A 283 11.08 2.06 -12.77
CA HIS A 283 11.00 0.60 -12.67
C HIS A 283 10.50 0.10 -11.30
N TYR A 284 10.15 1.01 -10.38
CA TYR A 284 9.51 0.60 -9.14
C TYR A 284 8.21 -0.12 -9.45
N ALA A 285 8.05 -1.34 -8.94
CA ALA A 285 6.98 -2.23 -9.34
C ALA A 285 6.60 -3.17 -8.19
N VAL A 286 5.39 -3.73 -8.24
CA VAL A 286 4.88 -4.66 -7.23
C VAL A 286 4.87 -6.08 -7.76
N GLY A 287 5.42 -6.99 -6.96
CA GLY A 287 5.25 -8.43 -7.08
C GLY A 287 4.59 -9.01 -5.84
N TYR A 288 4.42 -10.33 -5.83
CA TYR A 288 3.96 -11.04 -4.64
C TYR A 288 4.63 -12.40 -4.49
N ALA A 289 4.56 -12.93 -3.28
CA ALA A 289 4.98 -14.28 -2.95
C ALA A 289 3.94 -14.94 -2.03
N THR A 290 3.94 -16.27 -1.98
CA THR A 290 2.99 -17.06 -1.20
C THR A 290 3.67 -18.04 -0.28
N SER A 291 3.02 -18.36 0.86
CA SER A 291 3.47 -19.38 1.81
C SER A 291 2.29 -20.08 2.47
N ARG A 292 2.56 -21.19 3.15
CA ARG A 292 1.63 -21.88 4.06
C ARG A 292 1.84 -21.49 5.53
N SER A 293 2.86 -20.69 5.81
CA SER A 293 3.20 -20.20 7.14
C SER A 293 3.43 -18.68 7.10
N PRO A 294 3.09 -17.93 8.16
CA PRO A 294 3.28 -16.48 8.18
C PRO A 294 4.76 -16.07 8.02
N LEU A 295 5.69 -16.84 8.54
CA LEU A 295 7.13 -16.56 8.43
C LEU A 295 7.82 -17.35 7.30
N GLY A 296 7.07 -17.94 6.38
CA GLY A 296 7.61 -18.60 5.21
C GLY A 296 7.86 -20.10 5.38
N PRO A 297 8.62 -20.73 4.45
CA PRO A 297 9.26 -20.08 3.30
C PRO A 297 8.25 -19.55 2.28
N TYR A 298 8.54 -18.37 1.74
CA TYR A 298 7.75 -17.75 0.69
C TYR A 298 8.30 -18.09 -0.70
N LYS A 299 7.38 -18.35 -1.64
CA LYS A 299 7.68 -18.56 -3.06
C LYS A 299 7.14 -17.39 -3.87
N LYS A 300 8.01 -16.67 -4.57
CA LYS A 300 7.62 -15.61 -5.50
C LYS A 300 6.79 -16.18 -6.65
N ALA A 301 5.79 -15.42 -7.07
CA ALA A 301 4.92 -15.80 -8.18
C ALA A 301 5.64 -15.70 -9.53
N ASP A 302 5.33 -16.62 -10.42
CA ASP A 302 5.94 -16.66 -11.77
C ASP A 302 5.47 -15.51 -12.66
N GLU A 303 4.29 -14.94 -12.38
CA GLU A 303 3.67 -13.83 -13.09
C GLU A 303 4.12 -12.43 -12.66
N ASN A 304 5.01 -12.32 -11.67
CA ASN A 304 5.56 -11.02 -11.27
C ASN A 304 6.30 -10.32 -12.42
N PRO A 305 6.30 -8.96 -12.47
CA PRO A 305 5.58 -8.06 -11.59
C PRO A 305 4.09 -7.97 -11.96
N ILE A 306 3.21 -7.86 -10.96
CA ILE A 306 1.75 -7.76 -11.16
C ILE A 306 1.24 -6.33 -11.30
N LEU A 307 2.07 -5.35 -10.95
CA LEU A 307 1.80 -3.93 -11.13
C LEU A 307 3.12 -3.22 -11.46
N HIS A 308 3.21 -2.61 -12.63
CA HIS A 308 4.42 -1.94 -13.12
C HIS A 308 4.06 -0.81 -14.09
N LYS A 309 5.06 -0.04 -14.52
CA LYS A 309 4.86 1.06 -15.48
C LYS A 309 4.08 0.62 -16.72
N ASN A 310 3.38 1.57 -17.34
CA ASN A 310 2.69 1.36 -18.62
C ASN A 310 3.17 2.33 -19.72
N THR A 311 4.23 3.09 -19.48
CA THR A 311 4.78 4.06 -20.42
C THR A 311 5.31 3.41 -21.70
N ASP A 312 5.80 2.19 -21.62
CA ASP A 312 6.24 1.35 -22.74
C ASP A 312 5.09 0.83 -23.61
N ARG A 313 3.86 0.98 -23.15
CA ARG A 313 2.62 0.59 -23.86
C ARG A 313 1.72 1.78 -24.18
N GLY A 314 2.31 2.98 -24.24
CA GLY A 314 1.60 4.23 -24.55
C GLY A 314 0.80 4.83 -23.39
N GLY A 315 0.99 4.34 -22.16
CA GLY A 315 0.46 4.95 -20.95
C GLY A 315 1.34 6.08 -20.42
N ILE A 316 0.95 6.65 -19.29
CA ILE A 316 1.64 7.79 -18.67
C ILE A 316 2.16 7.50 -17.26
N VAL A 317 1.98 6.28 -16.75
CA VAL A 317 2.25 5.91 -15.35
C VAL A 317 3.55 5.14 -15.24
N SER A 318 4.36 5.50 -14.25
CA SER A 318 5.59 4.81 -13.87
C SER A 318 5.80 4.85 -12.35
N GLY A 319 6.80 4.13 -11.86
CA GLY A 319 7.20 4.15 -10.46
C GLY A 319 6.08 3.71 -9.50
N THR A 320 5.33 2.67 -9.88
CA THR A 320 4.20 2.14 -9.11
C THR A 320 4.69 1.23 -8.01
N GLY A 321 4.31 1.47 -6.77
CA GLY A 321 4.74 0.61 -5.67
C GLY A 321 4.23 1.00 -4.30
N HIS A 322 4.74 0.30 -3.29
CA HIS A 322 4.42 0.43 -1.88
C HIS A 322 2.91 0.47 -1.65
N ASN A 323 2.29 -0.67 -1.91
CA ASN A 323 0.84 -0.77 -1.89
C ASN A 323 0.28 -1.19 -0.53
N SER A 324 -0.96 -0.80 -0.29
CA SER A 324 -1.85 -1.40 0.70
C SER A 324 -3.09 -1.99 0.03
N ILE A 325 -3.87 -2.74 0.80
CA ILE A 325 -5.10 -3.39 0.31
C ILE A 325 -6.29 -2.88 1.11
N VAL A 326 -7.38 -2.59 0.42
CA VAL A 326 -8.63 -2.19 1.05
C VAL A 326 -9.83 -2.79 0.32
N TYR A 327 -10.94 -2.94 1.04
CA TYR A 327 -12.20 -3.37 0.43
C TYR A 327 -13.11 -2.16 0.17
N SER A 328 -13.94 -2.27 -0.88
CA SER A 328 -15.00 -1.30 -1.17
C SER A 328 -15.98 -1.16 -0.01
N PRO A 329 -16.77 -0.07 0.06
CA PRO A 329 -17.74 0.15 1.13
C PRO A 329 -18.74 -1.00 1.37
N ASN A 330 -19.04 -1.80 0.35
CA ASN A 330 -19.88 -3.00 0.50
C ASN A 330 -19.10 -4.27 0.83
N GLY A 331 -17.78 -4.20 1.01
CA GLY A 331 -16.90 -5.32 1.34
C GLY A 331 -16.69 -6.36 0.24
N LYS A 332 -17.16 -6.13 -1.00
CA LYS A 332 -17.15 -7.15 -2.06
C LYS A 332 -16.01 -7.00 -3.07
N GLU A 333 -15.52 -5.78 -3.28
CA GLU A 333 -14.42 -5.51 -4.20
C GLU A 333 -13.14 -5.23 -3.41
N MET A 334 -12.03 -5.80 -3.84
CA MET A 334 -10.69 -5.49 -3.32
C MET A 334 -10.02 -4.43 -4.19
N TYR A 335 -9.32 -3.53 -3.55
CA TYR A 335 -8.51 -2.50 -4.20
C TYR A 335 -7.07 -2.57 -3.72
N CYS A 336 -6.15 -2.43 -4.67
CA CYS A 336 -4.77 -2.11 -4.45
C CYS A 336 -4.65 -0.58 -4.41
N VAL A 337 -4.20 -0.03 -3.30
CA VAL A 337 -3.89 1.40 -3.13
C VAL A 337 -2.37 1.52 -3.16
N TYR A 338 -1.83 2.37 -4.00
CA TYR A 338 -0.40 2.47 -4.20
C TYR A 338 0.01 3.86 -4.65
N HIS A 339 1.26 4.20 -4.53
CA HIS A 339 1.75 5.41 -5.16
C HIS A 339 2.32 5.12 -6.56
N GLY A 340 2.29 6.13 -7.38
CA GLY A 340 2.92 6.14 -8.70
C GLY A 340 3.25 7.56 -9.11
N ARG A 341 3.77 7.69 -10.33
CA ARG A 341 4.04 8.97 -11.00
C ARG A 341 3.40 8.96 -12.36
N THR A 342 3.13 10.15 -12.88
CA THR A 342 2.72 10.31 -14.28
C THR A 342 3.70 11.23 -14.99
N THR A 343 3.66 11.25 -16.30
CA THR A 343 4.43 12.22 -17.10
C THR A 343 4.12 13.66 -16.71
N THR A 344 2.95 13.93 -16.12
CA THR A 344 2.53 15.26 -15.64
C THR A 344 3.03 15.55 -14.22
N THR A 345 3.04 14.56 -13.33
CA THR A 345 3.46 14.77 -11.93
C THR A 345 4.98 14.74 -11.76
N GLY A 346 5.73 14.30 -12.78
CA GLY A 346 7.18 14.25 -12.73
C GLY A 346 7.71 13.32 -11.65
N SER A 347 8.48 13.86 -10.69
CA SER A 347 9.03 13.08 -9.57
C SER A 347 8.08 12.92 -8.40
N GLU A 348 6.94 13.63 -8.38
CA GLU A 348 6.01 13.60 -7.26
C GLU A 348 5.23 12.29 -7.22
N ARG A 349 5.14 11.71 -6.03
CA ARG A 349 4.34 10.53 -5.77
C ARG A 349 2.88 10.93 -5.54
N VAL A 350 1.98 10.33 -6.29
CA VAL A 350 0.53 10.53 -6.19
C VAL A 350 -0.16 9.19 -6.02
N VAL A 351 -1.33 9.21 -5.39
CA VAL A 351 -2.05 7.98 -5.04
C VAL A 351 -2.91 7.49 -6.19
N PHE A 352 -2.88 6.19 -6.39
CA PHE A 352 -3.73 5.43 -7.30
C PHE A 352 -4.53 4.39 -6.52
N ILE A 353 -5.71 4.07 -7.02
CA ILE A 353 -6.47 2.89 -6.60
C ILE A 353 -6.90 2.11 -7.84
N ASP A 354 -6.64 0.82 -7.84
CA ASP A 354 -7.11 -0.08 -8.89
C ASP A 354 -7.70 -1.34 -8.29
N ARG A 355 -8.72 -1.90 -8.94
CA ARG A 355 -9.32 -3.16 -8.53
C ARG A 355 -8.28 -4.26 -8.56
N MET A 356 -8.38 -5.16 -7.60
CA MET A 356 -7.58 -6.38 -7.58
C MET A 356 -8.42 -7.60 -7.26
N LYS A 357 -7.94 -8.77 -7.63
CA LYS A 357 -8.54 -10.05 -7.30
C LYS A 357 -7.49 -11.05 -6.83
N VAL A 358 -7.94 -11.96 -5.98
CA VAL A 358 -7.19 -13.16 -5.62
C VAL A 358 -8.05 -14.36 -5.99
N GLU A 359 -7.69 -15.05 -7.05
CA GLU A 359 -8.42 -16.19 -7.61
C GLU A 359 -7.44 -17.32 -7.91
N ASN A 360 -7.78 -18.54 -7.54
CA ASN A 360 -6.95 -19.75 -7.77
C ASN A 360 -5.49 -19.60 -7.29
N GLY A 361 -5.31 -18.92 -6.15
CA GLY A 361 -3.98 -18.68 -5.56
C GLY A 361 -3.18 -17.56 -6.20
N LYS A 362 -3.74 -16.84 -7.19
CA LYS A 362 -3.07 -15.78 -7.94
C LYS A 362 -3.66 -14.41 -7.65
N ILE A 363 -2.79 -13.40 -7.58
CA ILE A 363 -3.17 -12.00 -7.50
C ILE A 363 -3.17 -11.39 -8.90
N THR A 364 -4.24 -10.65 -9.22
CA THR A 364 -4.31 -9.80 -10.41
C THR A 364 -4.67 -8.38 -9.97
N VAL A 365 -3.87 -7.39 -10.35
CA VAL A 365 -4.18 -5.96 -10.21
C VAL A 365 -4.58 -5.43 -11.60
N TYR A 366 -5.75 -4.80 -11.69
CA TYR A 366 -6.25 -4.25 -12.96
C TYR A 366 -5.75 -2.81 -13.18
N GLY A 367 -4.43 -2.61 -13.06
CA GLY A 367 -3.75 -1.33 -13.11
C GLY A 367 -2.36 -1.40 -13.78
N PRO A 368 -1.64 -0.25 -13.85
CA PRO A 368 -2.12 1.06 -13.44
C PRO A 368 -3.09 1.65 -14.48
N THR A 369 -4.18 2.25 -14.01
CA THR A 369 -5.20 2.84 -14.90
C THR A 369 -5.24 4.36 -14.78
N THR A 370 -5.55 5.04 -15.91
CA THR A 370 -5.82 6.49 -15.97
C THR A 370 -7.09 6.81 -16.75
N LYS A 371 -7.78 5.79 -17.22
CA LYS A 371 -9.10 5.92 -17.87
C LYS A 371 -10.21 5.95 -16.82
N PRO A 372 -11.38 6.53 -17.12
CA PRO A 372 -12.53 6.51 -16.23
C PRO A 372 -12.90 5.09 -15.80
N GLN A 373 -13.09 4.89 -14.51
CA GLN A 373 -13.48 3.64 -13.87
C GLN A 373 -14.75 3.84 -13.04
N LYS A 374 -15.55 2.80 -12.89
CA LYS A 374 -16.70 2.82 -11.98
C LYS A 374 -16.27 3.11 -10.57
N MET A 375 -17.05 3.92 -9.85
CA MET A 375 -16.82 4.12 -8.40
C MET A 375 -16.79 2.78 -7.65
N PRO A 376 -16.05 2.69 -6.56
CA PRO A 376 -16.13 1.56 -5.64
C PRO A 376 -17.58 1.30 -5.21
N ALA A 377 -17.97 0.03 -5.17
CA ALA A 377 -19.34 -0.35 -4.90
C ALA A 377 -19.74 -0.01 -3.45
N VAL A 378 -20.81 0.76 -3.29
CA VAL A 378 -21.39 1.13 -1.99
C VAL A 378 -22.40 0.10 -1.52
N SER A 379 -22.62 0.02 -0.19
CA SER A 379 -23.70 -0.80 0.34
C SER A 379 -25.07 -0.27 -0.16
N PRO A 380 -26.00 -1.15 -0.59
CA PRO A 380 -27.31 -0.72 -1.09
C PRO A 380 -28.11 0.13 -0.12
N ASN A 381 -27.84 0.02 1.18
CA ASN A 381 -28.63 0.63 2.24
C ASN A 381 -27.96 1.82 2.93
N GLY A 382 -26.84 2.33 2.41
CA GLY A 382 -26.21 3.57 2.94
C GLY A 382 -25.90 3.56 4.45
N LYS A 383 -25.82 2.37 5.08
CA LYS A 383 -25.53 2.19 6.49
C LYS A 383 -24.16 1.58 6.71
#